data_e5c5e4dfee203b29dcf61537ec62d5f8
#
_entry.id   e5c5e4dfee203b29dcf61537ec62d5f8
#
_cell.length_a   1.000
_cell.length_b   1.000
_cell.length_c   1.000
_cell.angle_alpha   90.00
_cell.angle_beta   90.00
_cell.angle_gamma   90.00
#
_symmetry.space_group_name_H-M   'P 1'
#
loop_
_entity.id
_entity.type
_entity.pdbx_description
1 polymer ?
#
loop_
_entity_poly.entity_id
_entity_poly.type
_entity_poly.pdbx_seq_one_letter_code
_entity_poly.pdbx_strand_id
1 'polypeptide(L)'
;PQHLAGRAYGVIVHGDVAGIEGARRSLSDWLDWMGFIDAGAQARLDRYIGYFEPYATSHDALDKDVAMQEETRNVALAVAKAVVELRAGRLHSVQAKLPRPRPK
;
A
#
# COMPACT_ATOMS: atom_id res chain seq x y z
N PRO A 1 -10.35 11.99 9.43
CA PRO A 1 -11.36 11.72 10.46
C PRO A 1 -10.79 10.81 11.55
N GLN A 2 -11.02 11.18 12.78
CA GLN A 2 -10.44 10.45 13.91
C GLN A 2 -10.93 9.02 14.05
N HIS A 3 -12.14 8.73 13.58
CA HIS A 3 -12.66 7.37 13.66
C HIS A 3 -11.92 6.37 12.77
N LEU A 4 -11.14 6.85 11.83
CA LEU A 4 -10.29 6.02 10.96
C LEU A 4 -8.86 5.90 11.48
N ALA A 5 -8.47 6.76 12.42
CA ALA A 5 -7.11 6.73 12.96
C ALA A 5 -6.82 5.40 13.67
N GLY A 6 -5.60 4.93 13.57
CA GLY A 6 -5.18 3.69 14.23
C GLY A 6 -5.47 2.42 13.44
N ARG A 7 -6.06 2.53 12.27
CA ARG A 7 -6.29 1.37 11.40
C ARG A 7 -5.08 1.13 10.50
N ALA A 8 -4.72 -0.12 10.29
CA ALA A 8 -3.62 -0.48 9.42
C ALA A 8 -3.99 -0.30 7.95
N TYR A 9 -3.01 0.02 7.13
CA TYR A 9 -3.21 0.11 5.70
C TYR A 9 -2.06 -0.51 4.91
N GLY A 10 -2.34 -0.95 3.70
CA GLY A 10 -1.39 -1.24 2.65
C GLY A 10 -1.77 -0.45 1.41
N VAL A 11 -0.85 -0.30 0.47
CA VAL A 11 -1.08 0.47 -0.75
C VAL A 11 -0.63 -0.33 -1.96
N ILE A 12 -1.49 -0.40 -2.96
CA ILE A 12 -1.19 -1.02 -4.23
C ILE A 12 -1.45 0.00 -5.33
N VAL A 13 -0.43 0.30 -6.13
CA VAL A 13 -0.56 1.16 -7.30
C VAL A 13 0.10 0.47 -8.48
N HIS A 14 -0.62 0.30 -9.56
CA HIS A 14 -0.03 -0.20 -10.79
C HIS A 14 -0.54 0.59 -11.98
N GLY A 15 0.23 0.55 -13.05
CA GLY A 15 -0.16 1.24 -14.27
C GLY A 15 0.96 1.20 -15.31
N ASP A 16 0.66 1.75 -16.46
CA ASP A 16 1.59 1.78 -17.61
C ASP A 16 2.18 3.16 -17.86
N VAL A 17 2.13 4.06 -16.88
CA VAL A 17 2.70 5.40 -16.99
C VAL A 17 3.83 5.58 -15.98
N ALA A 18 4.76 6.47 -16.31
CA ALA A 18 5.81 6.84 -15.37
C ALA A 18 5.22 7.56 -14.16
N GLY A 19 5.88 7.43 -13.01
CA GLY A 19 5.48 8.17 -11.81
C GLY A 19 4.55 7.41 -10.87
N ILE A 20 4.30 6.13 -11.12
CA ILE A 20 3.46 5.33 -10.21
C ILE A 20 4.04 5.26 -8.79
N GLU A 21 5.37 5.28 -8.66
CA GLU A 21 6.00 5.31 -7.34
C GLU A 21 5.67 6.60 -6.61
N GLY A 22 5.69 7.74 -7.30
CA GLY A 22 5.29 9.03 -6.73
C GLY A 22 3.84 9.02 -6.28
N ALA A 23 2.96 8.42 -7.07
CA ALA A 23 1.54 8.29 -6.71
C ALA A 23 1.39 7.45 -5.44
N ARG A 24 2.14 6.34 -5.33
CA ARG A 24 2.10 5.52 -4.11
C ARG A 24 2.58 6.30 -2.90
N ARG A 25 3.67 7.05 -3.04
CA ARG A 25 4.20 7.86 -1.94
C ARG A 25 3.23 8.93 -1.49
N SER A 26 2.60 9.62 -2.43
CA SER A 26 1.61 10.64 -2.11
C SER A 26 0.42 10.08 -1.37
N LEU A 27 -0.06 8.91 -1.79
CA LEU A 27 -1.16 8.23 -1.12
C LEU A 27 -0.76 7.79 0.28
N SER A 28 0.43 7.24 0.45
CA SER A 28 0.95 6.84 1.77
C SER A 28 1.10 8.03 2.70
N ASP A 29 1.61 9.16 2.19
CA ASP A 29 1.75 10.37 2.99
C ASP A 29 0.40 10.87 3.49
N TRP A 30 -0.61 10.85 2.64
CA TRP A 30 -1.95 11.27 3.02
C TRP A 30 -2.54 10.35 4.07
N LEU A 31 -2.38 9.03 3.90
CA LEU A 31 -2.89 8.05 4.88
C LEU A 31 -2.18 8.20 6.23
N ASP A 32 -0.86 8.38 6.22
CA ASP A 32 -0.11 8.64 7.46
C ASP A 32 -0.60 9.91 8.15
N TRP A 33 -0.83 10.95 7.35
CA TRP A 33 -1.34 12.23 7.88
C TRP A 33 -2.72 12.07 8.52
N MET A 34 -3.55 11.20 7.96
CA MET A 34 -4.89 10.90 8.50
C MET A 34 -4.86 10.02 9.75
N GLY A 35 -3.69 9.54 10.16
CA GLY A 35 -3.55 8.72 11.36
C GLY A 35 -3.65 7.22 11.13
N PHE A 36 -3.69 6.78 9.89
CA PHE A 36 -3.59 5.34 9.59
C PHE A 36 -2.19 4.85 9.92
N ILE A 37 -2.08 3.57 10.19
CA ILE A 37 -0.81 2.93 10.53
C ILE A 37 -0.29 2.13 9.35
N ASP A 38 0.89 2.49 8.87
CA ASP A 38 1.56 1.80 7.77
C ASP A 38 1.88 0.36 8.19
N ALA A 39 1.40 -0.60 7.41
CA ALA A 39 1.61 -2.02 7.69
C ALA A 39 3.02 -2.51 7.32
N GLY A 40 3.88 -1.66 6.78
CA GLY A 40 5.28 -1.97 6.53
C GLY A 40 5.63 -2.08 5.06
N ALA A 41 6.91 -2.34 4.81
CA ALA A 41 7.44 -2.35 3.45
C ALA A 41 6.78 -3.40 2.56
N GLN A 42 6.38 -4.53 3.12
CA GLN A 42 5.74 -5.59 2.35
C GLN A 42 4.28 -5.31 2.03
N ALA A 43 3.70 -4.30 2.66
CA ALA A 43 2.35 -3.84 2.37
C ALA A 43 2.34 -2.68 1.36
N ARG A 44 3.43 -2.47 0.65
CA ARG A 44 3.56 -1.44 -0.37
C ARG A 44 3.92 -2.09 -1.68
N LEU A 45 3.11 -1.83 -2.68
CA LEU A 45 3.34 -2.34 -4.02
C LEU A 45 3.12 -1.22 -5.02
N ASP A 46 4.18 -0.85 -5.72
CA ASP A 46 4.06 -0.01 -6.91
C ASP A 46 4.75 -0.74 -8.05
N ARG A 47 4.05 -0.87 -9.15
CA ARG A 47 4.56 -1.66 -10.26
C ARG A 47 4.17 -1.05 -11.58
N TYR A 48 5.17 -0.79 -12.41
CA TYR A 48 4.94 -0.41 -13.79
C TYR A 48 4.54 -1.66 -14.57
N ILE A 49 3.39 -1.59 -15.22
CA ILE A 49 2.87 -2.70 -16.02
C ILE A 49 2.44 -2.16 -17.36
N GLY A 50 3.25 -2.46 -18.40
CA GLY A 50 2.94 -2.09 -19.76
C GLY A 50 2.41 -3.28 -20.54
N TYR A 51 1.13 -3.52 -20.43
CA TYR A 51 0.54 -4.68 -21.09
C TYR A 51 0.45 -4.54 -22.62
N PHE A 52 0.49 -3.33 -23.12
CA PHE A 52 0.49 -3.07 -24.57
C PHE A 52 -0.69 -3.70 -25.32
N GLU A 53 -1.85 -3.71 -24.69
CA GLU A 53 -3.07 -4.26 -25.25
C GLU A 53 -4.13 -3.18 -25.43
N PRO A 54 -5.11 -3.40 -26.32
CA PRO A 54 -6.24 -2.49 -26.40
C PRO A 54 -6.90 -2.31 -25.04
N TYR A 55 -7.36 -1.12 -24.76
CA TYR A 55 -7.95 -0.79 -23.46
C TYR A 55 -9.06 -1.78 -23.06
N ALA A 56 -9.87 -2.18 -24.04
CA ALA A 56 -11.01 -3.06 -23.76
C ALA A 56 -10.61 -4.48 -23.31
N THR A 57 -9.37 -4.90 -23.59
CA THR A 57 -8.89 -6.26 -23.28
C THR A 57 -7.69 -6.25 -22.35
N SER A 58 -7.29 -5.09 -21.84
CA SER A 58 -6.08 -5.00 -21.00
C SER A 58 -6.19 -5.79 -19.70
N HIS A 59 -7.41 -6.02 -19.20
CA HIS A 59 -7.64 -6.85 -18.02
C HIS A 59 -7.27 -8.32 -18.24
N ASP A 60 -7.26 -8.79 -19.49
CA ASP A 60 -6.91 -10.19 -19.79
C ASP A 60 -5.43 -10.44 -19.43
N ALA A 61 -4.55 -9.49 -19.72
CA ALA A 61 -3.15 -9.61 -19.36
C ALA A 61 -2.97 -9.58 -17.84
N LEU A 62 -3.71 -8.73 -17.15
CA LEU A 62 -3.70 -8.69 -15.69
C LEU A 62 -4.14 -10.01 -15.07
N ASP A 63 -5.18 -10.61 -15.63
CA ASP A 63 -5.70 -11.90 -15.16
C ASP A 63 -4.67 -13.02 -15.28
N LYS A 64 -3.72 -12.88 -16.20
CA LYS A 64 -2.66 -13.87 -16.43
C LYS A 64 -1.36 -13.54 -15.72
N ASP A 65 -1.28 -12.38 -15.08
CA ASP A 65 -0.06 -11.93 -14.42
C ASP A 65 0.01 -12.52 -13.02
N VAL A 66 0.56 -13.73 -12.93
CA VAL A 66 0.66 -14.48 -11.67
C VAL A 66 1.53 -13.73 -10.66
N ALA A 67 2.62 -13.11 -11.10
CA ALA A 67 3.50 -12.37 -10.21
C ALA A 67 2.77 -11.20 -9.55
N MET A 68 1.98 -10.46 -10.33
CA MET A 68 1.18 -9.36 -9.78
C MET A 68 0.16 -9.85 -8.76
N GLN A 69 -0.48 -10.97 -9.05
CA GLN A 69 -1.45 -11.58 -8.15
C GLN A 69 -0.81 -12.02 -6.85
N GLU A 70 0.38 -12.62 -6.91
CA GLU A 70 1.12 -13.04 -5.71
C GLU A 70 1.56 -11.84 -4.88
N GLU A 71 2.07 -10.79 -5.53
CA GLU A 71 2.49 -9.59 -4.82
C GLU A 71 1.31 -8.89 -4.15
N THR A 72 0.16 -8.87 -4.81
CA THR A 72 -1.08 -8.32 -4.23
C THR A 72 -1.51 -9.14 -3.00
N ARG A 73 -1.44 -10.46 -3.09
CA ARG A 73 -1.74 -11.33 -1.96
C ARG A 73 -0.79 -11.06 -0.79
N ASN A 74 0.48 -10.84 -1.08
CA ASN A 74 1.48 -10.54 -0.05
C ASN A 74 1.17 -9.23 0.67
N VAL A 75 0.68 -8.22 -0.05
CA VAL A 75 0.22 -6.98 0.58
C VAL A 75 -0.92 -7.26 1.55
N ALA A 76 -1.91 -8.04 1.11
CA ALA A 76 -3.06 -8.38 1.96
C ALA A 76 -2.61 -9.14 3.22
N LEU A 77 -1.69 -10.09 3.08
CA LEU A 77 -1.15 -10.84 4.22
C LEU A 77 -0.38 -9.93 5.17
N ALA A 78 0.39 -8.99 4.65
CA ALA A 78 1.13 -8.04 5.48
C ALA A 78 0.17 -7.15 6.28
N VAL A 79 -0.91 -6.69 5.67
CA VAL A 79 -1.93 -5.90 6.37
C VAL A 79 -2.61 -6.74 7.45
N ALA A 80 -2.97 -7.98 7.14
CA ALA A 80 -3.59 -8.87 8.13
C ALA A 80 -2.68 -9.10 9.33
N LYS A 81 -1.39 -9.31 9.09
CA LYS A 81 -0.40 -9.46 10.16
C LYS A 81 -0.30 -8.20 11.01
N ALA A 82 -0.31 -7.03 10.35
CA ALA A 82 -0.27 -5.76 11.08
C ALA A 82 -1.48 -5.59 11.98
N VAL A 83 -2.66 -6.01 11.55
CA VAL A 83 -3.89 -5.97 12.38
C VAL A 83 -3.72 -6.83 13.62
N VAL A 84 -3.17 -8.04 13.48
CA VAL A 84 -2.89 -8.91 14.63
C VAL A 84 -1.93 -8.23 15.59
N GLU A 85 -0.86 -7.62 15.09
CA GLU A 85 0.12 -6.92 15.93
C GLU A 85 -0.50 -5.72 16.65
N LEU A 86 -1.36 -4.97 15.96
CA LEU A 86 -2.07 -3.83 16.56
C LEU A 86 -2.96 -4.29 17.72
N ARG A 87 -3.73 -5.35 17.52
CA ARG A 87 -4.63 -5.88 18.55
C ARG A 87 -3.88 -6.41 19.74
N ALA A 88 -2.65 -6.87 19.53
CA ALA A 88 -1.79 -7.36 20.62
C ALA A 88 -0.97 -6.25 21.28
N GLY A 89 -1.10 -5.00 20.81
CA GLY A 89 -0.35 -3.88 21.34
C GLY A 89 1.11 -3.82 20.94
N ARG A 90 1.51 -4.58 19.92
CA ARG A 90 2.91 -4.64 19.47
C ARG A 90 3.24 -3.69 18.33
N LEU A 91 2.24 -3.12 17.68
CA LEU A 91 2.44 -2.18 16.58
C LEU A 91 1.76 -0.87 16.94
N HIS A 92 2.47 0.23 16.79
CA HIS A 92 1.99 1.57 17.10
C HIS A 92 2.22 2.49 15.92
N SER A 93 1.50 3.61 15.90
CA SER A 93 1.73 4.63 14.88
C SER A 93 3.18 5.12 14.94
N VAL A 94 3.84 5.11 13.80
CA VAL A 94 5.21 5.61 13.70
C VAL A 94 5.26 7.09 14.07
N GLN A 95 4.24 7.85 13.69
CA GLN A 95 4.20 9.29 13.96
C GLN A 95 4.19 9.60 15.45
N ALA A 96 3.62 8.73 16.27
CA ALA A 96 3.60 8.92 17.72
C ALA A 96 5.00 8.85 18.33
N LYS A 97 5.97 8.26 17.64
CA LYS A 97 7.33 8.07 18.14
C LYS A 97 8.33 9.05 17.54
N LEU A 98 7.93 9.79 16.53
CA LEU A 98 8.82 10.72 15.83
C LEU A 98 8.53 12.16 16.25
N PRO A 99 9.57 12.96 16.50
CA PRO A 99 9.39 14.36 16.87
C PRO A 99 8.93 15.25 15.71
N ARG A 100 8.98 14.74 14.51
CA ARG A 100 8.60 15.47 13.29
C ARG A 100 8.16 14.46 12.23
N PRO A 101 7.44 14.94 11.20
CA PRO A 101 7.08 14.06 10.09
C PRO A 101 8.31 13.43 9.46
N ARG A 102 8.26 12.15 9.17
CA ARG A 102 9.37 11.50 8.53
C ARG A 102 9.41 11.86 7.04
N PRO A 103 10.61 11.92 6.46
CA PRO A 103 10.75 12.16 5.02
C PRO A 103 10.19 10.98 4.22
N LYS A 104 9.70 11.29 3.04
CA LYS A 104 9.10 10.30 2.16
C LYS A 104 9.86 10.07 0.86
#